data_81c6c5672112e3ecde615c645f7b9d49
#
_entry.id   81c6c5672112e3ecde615c645f7b9d49
#
_cell.length_a   1.000
_cell.length_b   1.000
_cell.length_c   1.000
_cell.angle_alpha   90.00
_cell.angle_beta   90.00
_cell.angle_gamma   90.00
#
_symmetry.space_group_name_H-M   'P 1'
#
loop_
_entity.id
_entity.type
_entity.pdbx_description
1 polymer ?
#
loop_
_entity_poly.entity_id
_entity_poly.type
_entity_poly.pdbx_seq_one_letter_code
_entity_poly.pdbx_strand_id
1 'polypeptide(L)'
;ALSLVPSDLGALLHSVEKDFSSHPSSGNNQLVLTIQPDLPEISADSERLIQVITNLISNAERHTQNGTITISLTGEPGWQTICVSDTGTGMSEEMRKNALKGYVSADKDYWRHGIGLYVCHQIITAHGGKIWLKSKEGEGTQVFFSLPEEES
;
A
#
# COMPACT_ATOMS: atom_id res chain seq x y z
N ALA A 1 -19.81 3.15 -4.65
CA ALA A 1 -19.82 1.77 -5.12
C ALA A 1 -18.58 1.49 -5.98
N LEU A 2 -18.05 0.28 -5.90
CA LEU A 2 -16.89 -0.12 -6.69
C LEU A 2 -17.30 -0.53 -8.10
N SER A 3 -16.45 -0.21 -9.06
CA SER A 3 -16.59 -0.69 -10.44
C SER A 3 -15.62 -1.86 -10.64
N LEU A 4 -16.07 -3.07 -10.33
CA LEU A 4 -15.21 -4.25 -10.38
C LEU A 4 -15.06 -4.76 -11.82
N VAL A 5 -13.82 -4.94 -12.24
CA VAL A 5 -13.45 -5.51 -13.54
C VAL A 5 -12.33 -6.50 -13.35
N PRO A 6 -12.17 -7.48 -14.27
CA PRO A 6 -10.99 -8.37 -14.20
C PRO A 6 -9.71 -7.56 -14.26
N SER A 7 -8.82 -7.78 -13.32
CA SER A 7 -7.61 -6.96 -13.14
C SER A 7 -6.40 -7.83 -12.89
N ASP A 8 -5.31 -7.52 -13.62
CA ASP A 8 -4.00 -8.13 -13.41
C ASP A 8 -3.22 -7.21 -12.47
N LEU A 9 -3.04 -7.64 -11.22
CA LEU A 9 -2.37 -6.82 -10.22
C LEU A 9 -0.90 -6.57 -10.56
N GLY A 10 -0.22 -7.54 -11.16
CA GLY A 10 1.16 -7.35 -11.60
C GLY A 10 1.28 -6.23 -12.63
N ALA A 11 0.39 -6.24 -13.62
CA ALA A 11 0.36 -5.18 -14.65
C ALA A 11 0.07 -3.82 -14.04
N LEU A 12 -0.84 -3.78 -13.06
CA LEU A 12 -1.19 -2.55 -12.36
C LEU A 12 0.02 -2.00 -11.60
N LEU A 13 0.79 -2.86 -10.94
CA LEU A 13 2.01 -2.44 -10.23
C LEU A 13 3.09 -1.94 -11.19
N HIS A 14 3.25 -2.55 -12.35
CA HIS A 14 4.19 -2.05 -13.37
C HIS A 14 3.79 -0.66 -13.85
N SER A 15 2.51 -0.40 -14.01
CA SER A 15 2.01 0.92 -14.38
C SER A 15 2.34 1.97 -13.32
N VAL A 16 2.16 1.61 -12.05
CA VAL A 16 2.49 2.51 -10.93
C VAL A 16 4.00 2.79 -10.89
N GLU A 17 4.83 1.76 -11.09
CA GLU A 17 6.28 1.92 -11.12
C GLU A 17 6.71 2.86 -12.24
N LYS A 18 6.13 2.71 -13.42
CA LYS A 18 6.43 3.57 -14.55
C LYS A 18 6.11 5.03 -14.26
N ASP A 19 4.95 5.28 -13.62
CA ASP A 19 4.55 6.61 -13.23
C ASP A 19 5.51 7.20 -12.18
N PHE A 20 5.90 6.40 -11.19
CA PHE A 20 6.87 6.82 -10.17
C PHE A 20 8.21 7.19 -10.82
N SER A 21 8.69 6.38 -11.77
CA SER A 21 9.99 6.59 -12.42
C SER A 21 10.02 7.82 -13.32
N SER A 22 8.86 8.33 -13.75
CA SER A 22 8.77 9.52 -14.59
C SER A 22 8.90 10.83 -13.80
N HIS A 23 8.93 10.77 -12.47
CA HIS A 23 9.01 11.92 -11.59
C HIS A 23 10.15 11.74 -10.58
N PRO A 24 10.86 12.81 -10.20
CA PRO A 24 11.88 12.69 -9.16
C PRO A 24 11.26 12.27 -7.83
N SER A 25 11.91 11.36 -7.13
CA SER A 25 11.50 10.97 -5.79
C SER A 25 11.77 12.13 -4.81
N SER A 26 10.78 12.50 -4.01
CA SER A 26 10.93 13.57 -3.02
C SER A 26 11.98 13.25 -1.96
N GLY A 27 12.17 11.96 -1.64
CA GLY A 27 13.16 11.50 -0.68
C GLY A 27 14.42 10.90 -1.33
N ASN A 28 14.55 11.01 -2.65
CA ASN A 28 15.63 10.38 -3.40
C ASN A 28 15.71 8.87 -3.13
N ASN A 29 14.55 8.22 -3.19
CA ASN A 29 14.42 6.80 -2.91
C ASN A 29 14.36 5.98 -4.20
N GLN A 30 14.77 4.72 -4.11
CA GLN A 30 14.58 3.74 -5.17
C GLN A 30 13.27 3.00 -4.96
N LEU A 31 12.57 2.71 -6.05
CA LEU A 31 11.39 1.85 -6.03
C LEU A 31 11.73 0.52 -6.68
N VAL A 32 11.48 -0.57 -5.96
CA VAL A 32 11.76 -1.92 -6.42
C VAL A 32 10.47 -2.72 -6.43
N LEU A 33 10.20 -3.44 -7.52
CA LEU A 33 9.07 -4.36 -7.61
C LEU A 33 9.56 -5.80 -7.51
N THR A 34 8.83 -6.60 -6.74
CA THR A 34 9.03 -8.05 -6.67
C THR A 34 7.67 -8.71 -6.88
N ILE A 35 7.43 -9.22 -8.08
CA ILE A 35 6.12 -9.72 -8.47
C ILE A 35 6.19 -11.22 -8.74
N GLN A 36 5.35 -11.99 -8.03
CA GLN A 36 5.20 -13.41 -8.30
C GLN A 36 4.52 -13.57 -9.68
N PRO A 37 5.10 -14.38 -10.60
CA PRO A 37 4.52 -14.56 -11.91
C PRO A 37 3.30 -15.47 -11.91
N ASP A 38 2.53 -15.40 -12.99
CA ASP A 38 1.44 -16.35 -13.29
C ASP A 38 0.29 -16.37 -12.27
N LEU A 39 0.04 -15.22 -11.64
CA LEU A 39 -1.13 -15.09 -10.78
C LEU A 39 -2.38 -14.78 -11.63
N PRO A 40 -3.55 -15.32 -11.25
CA PRO A 40 -4.77 -15.04 -12.01
C PRO A 40 -5.23 -13.60 -11.85
N GLU A 41 -6.06 -13.15 -12.79
CA GLU A 41 -6.75 -11.89 -12.65
C GLU A 41 -7.75 -11.98 -11.49
N ILE A 42 -7.99 -10.86 -10.83
CA ILE A 42 -9.00 -10.75 -9.79
C ILE A 42 -10.01 -9.67 -10.16
N SER A 43 -11.19 -9.75 -9.58
CA SER A 43 -12.21 -8.73 -9.77
C SER A 43 -11.91 -7.57 -8.83
N ALA A 44 -11.60 -6.41 -9.39
CA ALA A 44 -11.18 -5.25 -8.61
C ALA A 44 -11.51 -3.95 -9.33
N ASP A 45 -11.60 -2.87 -8.54
CA ASP A 45 -11.70 -1.51 -9.05
C ASP A 45 -10.27 -0.96 -9.18
N SER A 46 -9.73 -1.02 -10.39
CA SER A 46 -8.32 -0.67 -10.63
C SER A 46 -7.99 0.78 -10.29
N GLU A 47 -8.90 1.72 -10.53
CA GLU A 47 -8.67 3.12 -10.17
C GLU A 47 -8.54 3.30 -8.66
N ARG A 48 -9.39 2.61 -7.90
CA ARG A 48 -9.34 2.67 -6.44
C ARG A 48 -8.09 1.98 -5.90
N LEU A 49 -7.68 0.87 -6.51
CA LEU A 49 -6.45 0.20 -6.11
C LEU A 49 -5.22 1.06 -6.41
N ILE A 50 -5.19 1.75 -7.54
CA ILE A 50 -4.12 2.70 -7.85
C ILE A 50 -4.07 3.80 -6.78
N GLN A 51 -5.21 4.29 -6.34
CA GLN A 51 -5.29 5.27 -5.26
C GLN A 51 -4.68 4.73 -3.97
N VAL A 52 -5.00 3.48 -3.60
CA VAL A 52 -4.43 2.83 -2.42
C VAL A 52 -2.91 2.75 -2.54
N ILE A 53 -2.41 2.20 -3.64
CA ILE A 53 -0.98 2.00 -3.84
C ILE A 53 -0.24 3.32 -3.87
N THR A 54 -0.76 4.32 -4.56
CA THR A 54 -0.17 5.66 -4.63
C THR A 54 -0.10 6.30 -3.23
N ASN A 55 -1.16 6.14 -2.43
CA ASN A 55 -1.16 6.64 -1.05
C ASN A 55 -0.10 5.95 -0.19
N LEU A 56 0.06 4.64 -0.36
CA LEU A 56 1.08 3.89 0.38
C LEU A 56 2.49 4.29 -0.03
N ILE A 57 2.72 4.52 -1.31
CA ILE A 57 4.02 4.98 -1.81
C ILE A 57 4.30 6.40 -1.28
N SER A 58 3.33 7.31 -1.35
CA SER A 58 3.50 8.67 -0.85
C SER A 58 3.82 8.68 0.64
N ASN A 59 3.17 7.81 1.39
CA ASN A 59 3.43 7.68 2.81
C ASN A 59 4.85 7.18 3.08
N ALA A 60 5.28 6.16 2.33
CA ALA A 60 6.65 5.62 2.42
C ALA A 60 7.68 6.70 2.06
N GLU A 61 7.44 7.48 1.01
CA GLU A 61 8.30 8.57 0.57
C GLU A 61 8.50 9.62 1.66
N ARG A 62 7.46 9.93 2.42
CA ARG A 62 7.55 10.94 3.49
C ARG A 62 8.45 10.51 4.64
N HIS A 63 8.63 9.22 4.83
CA HIS A 63 9.38 8.66 5.96
C HIS A 63 10.72 8.06 5.59
N THR A 64 11.06 8.05 4.30
CA THR A 64 12.27 7.43 3.79
C THR A 64 13.08 8.45 3.01
N GLN A 65 14.38 8.55 3.29
CA GLN A 65 15.31 9.39 2.53
C GLN A 65 16.51 8.56 2.11
N ASN A 66 16.88 8.64 0.84
CA ASN A 66 18.02 7.91 0.27
C ASN A 66 17.93 6.42 0.53
N GLY A 67 16.71 5.90 0.58
CA GLY A 67 16.46 4.50 0.91
C GLY A 67 15.77 3.75 -0.21
N THR A 68 15.07 2.70 0.16
CA THR A 68 14.39 1.81 -0.78
C THR A 68 12.94 1.61 -0.37
N ILE A 69 12.06 1.71 -1.36
CA ILE A 69 10.66 1.36 -1.23
C ILE A 69 10.45 0.12 -2.09
N THR A 70 10.00 -0.97 -1.50
CA THR A 70 9.78 -2.24 -2.20
C THR A 70 8.30 -2.54 -2.23
N ILE A 71 7.78 -2.82 -3.43
CA ILE A 71 6.40 -3.28 -3.58
C ILE A 71 6.46 -4.74 -4.02
N SER A 72 5.83 -5.62 -3.27
CA SER A 72 5.77 -7.03 -3.61
C SER A 72 4.35 -7.49 -3.83
N LEU A 73 4.18 -8.47 -4.72
CA LEU A 73 2.91 -9.14 -4.98
C LEU A 73 3.16 -10.64 -4.85
N THR A 74 2.42 -11.28 -3.95
CA THR A 74 2.51 -12.72 -3.73
C THR A 74 1.13 -13.33 -3.75
N GLY A 75 1.01 -14.57 -4.18
CA GLY A 75 -0.23 -15.32 -4.18
C GLY A 75 -0.24 -16.39 -3.11
N GLU A 76 -1.40 -16.57 -2.49
CA GLU A 76 -1.69 -17.66 -1.57
C GLU A 76 -3.02 -18.28 -2.02
N PRO A 77 -3.38 -19.50 -1.60
CA PRO A 77 -4.64 -20.08 -2.04
C PRO A 77 -5.83 -19.16 -1.74
N GLY A 78 -6.47 -18.68 -2.80
CA GLY A 78 -7.65 -17.82 -2.71
C GLY A 78 -7.38 -16.34 -2.51
N TRP A 79 -6.10 -15.92 -2.37
CA TRP A 79 -5.74 -14.53 -2.05
C TRP A 79 -4.51 -14.06 -2.80
N GLN A 80 -4.46 -12.77 -3.07
CA GLN A 80 -3.22 -12.12 -3.52
C GLN A 80 -2.90 -10.97 -2.56
N THR A 81 -1.63 -10.87 -2.17
CA THR A 81 -1.17 -9.90 -1.18
C THR A 81 -0.15 -8.95 -1.78
N ILE A 82 -0.39 -7.66 -1.58
CA ILE A 82 0.55 -6.61 -1.95
C ILE A 82 1.13 -6.02 -0.67
N CYS A 83 2.46 -5.85 -0.66
CA CYS A 83 3.16 -5.21 0.45
C CYS A 83 3.96 -4.02 -0.05
N VAL A 84 3.79 -2.87 0.59
CA VAL A 84 4.64 -1.70 0.36
C VAL A 84 5.54 -1.56 1.59
N SER A 85 6.83 -1.78 1.40
CA SER A 85 7.83 -1.80 2.46
C SER A 85 8.82 -0.66 2.25
N ASP A 86 9.17 0.05 3.31
CA ASP A 86 10.18 1.09 3.24
C ASP A 86 11.27 0.87 4.30
N THR A 87 12.42 1.50 4.05
CA THR A 87 13.57 1.46 4.96
C THR A 87 13.67 2.74 5.79
N GLY A 88 12.56 3.39 6.03
CA GLY A 88 12.48 4.69 6.67
C GLY A 88 12.49 4.66 8.19
N THR A 89 11.92 5.70 8.77
CA THR A 89 11.97 5.93 10.22
C THR A 89 11.06 5.00 11.02
N GLY A 90 10.07 4.39 10.36
CA GLY A 90 9.08 3.57 11.07
C GLY A 90 8.09 4.40 11.86
N MET A 91 7.21 3.74 12.57
CA MET A 91 6.19 4.35 13.40
C MET A 91 6.35 3.94 14.85
N SER A 92 5.98 4.84 15.77
CA SER A 92 5.84 4.46 17.17
C SER A 92 4.69 3.45 17.30
N GLU A 93 4.66 2.73 18.41
CA GLU A 93 3.58 1.76 18.67
C GLU A 93 2.21 2.44 18.69
N GLU A 94 2.13 3.63 19.25
CA GLU A 94 0.89 4.41 19.28
C GLU A 94 0.41 4.78 17.87
N MET A 95 1.31 5.31 17.04
CA MET A 95 0.98 5.63 15.65
C MET A 95 0.55 4.39 14.87
N ARG A 96 1.26 3.28 15.05
CA ARG A 96 0.96 2.02 14.39
C ARG A 96 -0.44 1.53 14.75
N LYS A 97 -0.80 1.57 16.03
CA LYS A 97 -2.10 1.09 16.50
C LYS A 97 -3.26 1.90 15.91
N ASN A 98 -3.06 3.18 15.67
CA ASN A 98 -4.12 4.08 15.23
C ASN A 98 -4.11 4.38 13.72
N ALA A 99 -3.09 3.90 13.00
CA ALA A 99 -2.88 4.26 11.60
C ALA A 99 -4.05 3.89 10.67
N LEU A 100 -4.76 2.80 10.97
CA LEU A 100 -5.86 2.31 10.13
C LEU A 100 -7.25 2.70 10.67
N LYS A 101 -7.31 3.40 11.78
CA LYS A 101 -8.58 3.66 12.49
C LYS A 101 -9.28 4.95 12.09
N GLY A 102 -8.68 5.76 11.22
CA GLY A 102 -9.24 7.05 10.85
C GLY A 102 -9.31 8.02 12.01
N TYR A 103 -8.46 7.82 12.99
CA TYR A 103 -8.45 8.63 14.19
C TYR A 103 -7.93 10.03 13.91
N VAL A 104 -8.71 11.04 14.23
CA VAL A 104 -8.31 12.44 14.06
C VAL A 104 -7.73 12.93 15.37
N SER A 105 -6.43 13.18 15.38
CA SER A 105 -5.72 13.75 16.51
C SER A 105 -5.53 15.26 16.31
N ALA A 106 -5.31 15.97 17.40
CA ALA A 106 -4.89 17.37 17.35
C ALA A 106 -3.49 17.54 16.76
N ASP A 107 -2.70 16.48 16.72
CA ASP A 107 -1.37 16.47 16.13
C ASP A 107 -1.50 16.34 14.61
N LYS A 108 -0.99 17.36 13.89
CA LYS A 108 -1.07 17.41 12.43
C LYS A 108 -0.31 16.26 11.75
N ASP A 109 0.82 15.85 12.32
CA ASP A 109 1.61 14.76 11.75
C ASP A 109 0.86 13.44 11.88
N TYR A 110 0.26 13.23 13.02
CA TYR A 110 -0.56 12.07 13.29
C TYR A 110 -1.74 12.00 12.30
N TRP A 111 -2.39 13.13 12.08
CA TRP A 111 -3.52 13.25 11.17
C TRP A 111 -3.12 12.90 9.72
N ARG A 112 -1.96 13.38 9.27
CA ARG A 112 -1.46 13.10 7.92
C ARG A 112 -1.24 11.60 7.69
N HIS A 113 -0.73 10.90 8.69
CA HIS A 113 -0.45 9.47 8.59
C HIS A 113 -1.73 8.64 8.69
N GLY A 114 -2.62 8.99 9.62
CA GLY A 114 -3.82 8.22 9.89
C GLY A 114 -4.85 8.27 8.76
N ILE A 115 -5.05 9.43 8.14
CA ILE A 115 -6.12 9.60 7.15
C ILE A 115 -5.85 8.82 5.87
N GLY A 116 -4.63 8.89 5.33
CA GLY A 116 -4.29 8.17 4.12
C GLY A 116 -4.52 6.67 4.26
N LEU A 117 -4.09 6.09 5.37
CA LEU A 117 -4.26 4.67 5.64
C LEU A 117 -5.71 4.31 5.92
N TYR A 118 -6.48 5.20 6.53
CA TYR A 118 -7.90 4.96 6.75
C TYR A 118 -8.67 4.85 5.42
N VAL A 119 -8.40 5.73 4.46
CA VAL A 119 -9.01 5.65 3.13
C VAL A 119 -8.64 4.34 2.46
N CYS A 120 -7.37 3.93 2.56
CA CYS A 120 -6.93 2.64 2.05
C CYS A 120 -7.70 1.49 2.70
N HIS A 121 -7.88 1.55 4.02
CA HIS A 121 -8.64 0.55 4.75
C HIS A 121 -10.07 0.43 4.22
N GLN A 122 -10.73 1.56 3.99
CA GLN A 122 -12.10 1.55 3.47
C GLN A 122 -12.17 0.94 2.07
N ILE A 123 -11.24 1.29 1.19
CA ILE A 123 -11.21 0.75 -0.17
C ILE A 123 -10.97 -0.75 -0.17
N ILE A 124 -9.98 -1.21 0.59
CA ILE A 124 -9.63 -2.63 0.64
C ILE A 124 -10.77 -3.45 1.30
N THR A 125 -11.36 -2.93 2.36
CA THR A 125 -12.50 -3.58 3.00
C THR A 125 -13.68 -3.71 2.05
N ALA A 126 -13.95 -2.68 1.24
CA ALA A 126 -15.02 -2.71 0.24
C ALA A 126 -14.76 -3.78 -0.84
N HIS A 127 -13.50 -4.14 -1.07
CA HIS A 127 -13.13 -5.23 -1.98
C HIS A 127 -13.23 -6.62 -1.33
N GLY A 128 -13.63 -6.70 -0.08
CA GLY A 128 -13.62 -7.96 0.67
C GLY A 128 -12.23 -8.36 1.14
N GLY A 129 -11.29 -7.45 1.11
CA GLY A 129 -9.91 -7.69 1.48
C GLY A 129 -9.57 -7.29 2.92
N LYS A 130 -8.29 -7.40 3.22
CA LYS A 130 -7.75 -7.06 4.53
C LYS A 130 -6.53 -6.19 4.35
N ILE A 131 -6.29 -5.28 5.31
CA ILE A 131 -5.11 -4.43 5.34
C ILE A 131 -4.53 -4.45 6.75
N TRP A 132 -3.21 -4.55 6.86
CA TRP A 132 -2.51 -4.52 8.14
C TRP A 132 -1.12 -3.94 7.92
N LEU A 133 -0.45 -3.62 9.00
CA LEU A 133 0.90 -3.07 8.91
C LEU A 133 1.78 -3.60 10.03
N LYS A 134 3.08 -3.60 9.74
CA LYS A 134 4.13 -3.88 10.71
C LYS A 134 5.10 -2.72 10.65
N SER A 135 5.44 -2.17 11.78
CA SER A 135 6.37 -1.05 11.84
C SER A 135 7.04 -1.01 13.21
N LYS A 136 8.29 -0.57 13.20
CA LYS A 136 9.06 -0.37 14.42
C LYS A 136 9.95 0.84 14.19
N GLU A 137 10.04 1.72 15.19
CA GLU A 137 10.87 2.91 15.08
C GLU A 137 12.30 2.55 14.71
N GLY A 138 12.84 3.22 13.70
CA GLY A 138 14.19 3.01 13.20
C GLY A 138 14.34 1.84 12.23
N GLU A 139 13.29 1.05 12.00
CA GLU A 139 13.37 -0.14 11.15
C GLU A 139 12.45 -0.09 9.93
N GLY A 140 11.75 1.01 9.73
CA GLY A 140 10.86 1.17 8.58
C GLY A 140 9.45 0.64 8.84
N THR A 141 8.67 0.63 7.76
CA THR A 141 7.26 0.25 7.80
C THR A 141 6.94 -0.70 6.67
N GLN A 142 6.12 -1.71 6.94
CA GLN A 142 5.53 -2.59 5.93
C GLN A 142 4.01 -2.47 6.03
N VAL A 143 3.37 -2.09 4.93
CA VAL A 143 1.91 -2.08 4.85
C VAL A 143 1.48 -3.17 3.88
N PHE A 144 0.65 -4.07 4.35
CA PHE A 144 0.16 -5.22 3.58
C PHE A 144 -1.32 -5.05 3.30
N PHE A 145 -1.75 -5.41 2.09
CA PHE A 145 -3.17 -5.66 1.87
C PHE A 145 -3.36 -6.88 0.99
N SER A 146 -4.41 -7.63 1.29
CA SER A 146 -4.75 -8.83 0.52
C SER A 146 -6.15 -8.70 -0.06
N LEU A 147 -6.31 -9.25 -1.27
CA LEU A 147 -7.56 -9.23 -1.99
C LEU A 147 -7.96 -10.67 -2.33
N PRO A 148 -9.27 -11.00 -2.25
CA PRO A 148 -9.71 -12.33 -2.61
C PRO A 148 -9.63 -12.55 -4.12
N GLU A 149 -9.26 -13.76 -4.52
CA GLU A 149 -9.21 -14.13 -5.94
C GLU A 149 -10.60 -14.38 -6.50
N GLU A 150 -11.56 -14.71 -5.65
CA GLU A 150 -12.93 -14.95 -6.06
C GLU A 150 -13.87 -13.98 -5.37
N GLU A 151 -14.88 -13.53 -6.09
CA GLU A 151 -15.95 -12.74 -5.48
C GLU A 151 -16.74 -13.61 -4.52
N SER A 152 -16.95 -13.11 -3.33
CA SER A 152 -17.79 -13.80 -2.34
C SER A 152 -19.23 -13.35 -2.43
#